data_e9b859810cb316d1f7671a8b5d9e0dfe
#
_entry.id   e9b859810cb316d1f7671a8b5d9e0dfe
#
_cell.length_a   1.000
_cell.length_b   1.000
_cell.length_c   1.000
_cell.angle_alpha   90.00
_cell.angle_beta   90.00
_cell.angle_gamma   90.00
#
_symmetry.space_group_name_H-M   'P 1'
#
loop_
_entity.id
_entity.type
_entity.pdbx_description
1 polymer ?
#
loop_
_entity_poly.entity_id
_entity_poly.type
_entity_poly.pdbx_seq_one_letter_code
_entity_poly.pdbx_strand_id
1 'polypeptide(L)'
;MDVLTVFSLWPRPLRSWRVLTVLLLYRIALCLTLRTAESPDEWWQSEEVAYHMVFGRGHLTWEWHEFIRSYAFPAIFACPLFVLKWTGTDTAMTVWAANRCVQAVIFFAQDCTMLALAQRLDDLRCGLDLSTSGRGAGSFSPSSAPSSSAKTACGIPTIASTTLAMLVVEWFLNNTGVRGYSNVAESLFFLLSLYQARYSMFLLCAGAACAVRATAAIAELPVFMVHVFRLCRRKGIARGLAVLAPLTVSALASVSAAVCLVDYVFYDRLVFTPYRFLKFNVLMGVSKYFGVHPPYWYFAVLPAMAAPFVFFLAWAPVCWKRMQVAEGRHVSGSTPYADHTLLTCTSSRTLRQEIKRWVFVGVLSLMLYSLVDHKEMRFVYFLLPILLVLSSVVVVDLCTSSLSAQRSSSSVQSVRWSLVVPSAATARRLFTLCWVANVALTIALLYGYRRGSPTLWRKIRDADWHFRHLEVLTHCYATPGFAQLHGKVDRLELVDCPVKLDPVLGVREVTHDLLFREQQKAYALWRYLRLPSKLDVEEVGMESEKKLSKGAWWRGAHHLMPAAEPPVLPDGIVLFQNTATSLEADLLRPMGYRLIAVVFHTPYSFEPDEDRYLELWSREVT
;
A
#
# COMPACT_ATOMS: atom_id res chain seq x y z
N MET A 1 -32.17 -8.37 -4.64
CA MET A 1 -31.26 -9.06 -3.70
C MET A 1 -30.17 -8.07 -3.35
N ASP A 2 -29.95 -7.74 -2.07
CA ASP A 2 -28.90 -6.80 -1.69
C ASP A 2 -27.51 -7.44 -1.73
N VAL A 3 -26.46 -6.60 -1.78
CA VAL A 3 -25.05 -7.03 -1.90
C VAL A 3 -24.65 -8.01 -0.79
N LEU A 4 -25.05 -7.74 0.46
CA LEU A 4 -24.72 -8.62 1.58
C LEU A 4 -25.36 -10.00 1.44
N THR A 5 -26.59 -10.07 0.93
CA THR A 5 -27.27 -11.35 0.65
C THR A 5 -26.51 -12.15 -0.40
N VAL A 6 -26.05 -11.53 -1.49
CA VAL A 6 -25.25 -12.20 -2.53
C VAL A 6 -23.99 -12.81 -1.93
N PHE A 7 -23.20 -12.03 -1.17
CA PHE A 7 -21.95 -12.53 -0.58
C PHE A 7 -22.19 -13.53 0.56
N SER A 8 -23.33 -13.49 1.25
CA SER A 8 -23.65 -14.47 2.29
C SER A 8 -24.01 -15.87 1.74
N LEU A 9 -24.38 -15.95 0.47
CA LEU A 9 -24.61 -17.23 -0.22
C LEU A 9 -23.30 -17.95 -0.60
N TRP A 10 -22.18 -17.22 -0.60
CA TRP A 10 -20.88 -17.81 -0.89
C TRP A 10 -20.40 -18.68 0.27
N PRO A 11 -19.78 -19.84 -0.02
CA PRO A 11 -19.18 -20.66 1.02
C PRO A 11 -18.11 -19.83 1.76
N ARG A 12 -17.77 -20.24 3.00
CA ARG A 12 -16.72 -19.58 3.79
C ARG A 12 -15.50 -19.32 2.91
N PRO A 13 -15.05 -18.06 2.71
CA PRO A 13 -14.13 -17.71 1.63
C PRO A 13 -12.85 -18.57 1.60
N LEU A 14 -12.20 -18.77 2.73
CA LEU A 14 -10.93 -19.52 2.81
C LEU A 14 -11.10 -21.05 2.73
N ARG A 15 -12.33 -21.58 2.83
CA ARG A 15 -12.61 -23.02 2.71
C ARG A 15 -13.02 -23.42 1.30
N SER A 16 -13.19 -22.47 0.39
CA SER A 16 -13.60 -22.71 -0.98
C SER A 16 -12.48 -22.31 -1.94
N TRP A 17 -11.83 -23.31 -2.54
CA TRP A 17 -10.83 -23.06 -3.59
C TRP A 17 -11.39 -22.24 -4.75
N ARG A 18 -12.70 -22.39 -5.07
CA ARG A 18 -13.37 -21.60 -6.11
C ARG A 18 -13.38 -20.11 -5.79
N VAL A 19 -13.69 -19.74 -4.54
CA VAL A 19 -13.67 -18.34 -4.10
C VAL A 19 -12.25 -17.78 -4.19
N LEU A 20 -11.26 -18.53 -3.73
CA LEU A 20 -9.85 -18.12 -3.78
C LEU A 20 -9.37 -17.96 -5.23
N THR A 21 -9.73 -18.89 -6.13
CA THR A 21 -9.36 -18.78 -7.55
C THR A 21 -10.02 -17.54 -8.19
N VAL A 22 -11.32 -17.31 -7.96
CA VAL A 22 -12.01 -16.12 -8.49
C VAL A 22 -11.37 -14.84 -7.96
N LEU A 23 -11.02 -14.79 -6.68
CA LEU A 23 -10.36 -13.63 -6.07
C LEU A 23 -8.97 -13.40 -6.67
N LEU A 24 -8.16 -14.47 -6.86
CA LEU A 24 -6.86 -14.37 -7.51
C LEU A 24 -6.97 -13.86 -8.95
N LEU A 25 -7.88 -14.45 -9.74
CA LEU A 25 -8.11 -14.01 -11.12
C LEU A 25 -8.60 -12.56 -11.18
N TYR A 26 -9.45 -12.15 -10.23
CA TYR A 26 -9.87 -10.76 -10.10
C TYR A 26 -8.69 -9.82 -9.83
N ARG A 27 -7.76 -10.18 -8.92
CA ARG A 27 -6.56 -9.37 -8.64
C ARG A 27 -5.62 -9.30 -9.85
N ILE A 28 -5.40 -10.42 -10.54
CA ILE A 28 -4.63 -10.44 -11.78
C ILE A 28 -5.27 -9.53 -12.83
N ALA A 29 -6.58 -9.64 -13.03
CA ALA A 29 -7.30 -8.79 -13.99
C ALA A 29 -7.17 -7.30 -13.64
N LEU A 30 -7.33 -6.91 -12.38
CA LEU A 30 -7.17 -5.51 -11.95
C LEU A 30 -5.75 -5.00 -12.21
N CYS A 31 -4.70 -5.78 -11.86
CA CYS A 31 -3.31 -5.38 -12.07
C CYS A 31 -2.96 -5.25 -13.57
N LEU A 32 -3.43 -6.19 -14.42
CA LEU A 32 -3.18 -6.16 -15.86
C LEU A 32 -4.00 -5.09 -16.59
N THR A 33 -5.16 -4.69 -16.06
CA THR A 33 -6.01 -3.68 -16.69
C THR A 33 -5.79 -2.26 -16.16
N LEU A 34 -4.95 -2.08 -15.13
CA LEU A 34 -4.59 -0.77 -14.56
C LEU A 34 -4.11 0.19 -15.65
N ARG A 35 -4.68 1.41 -15.69
CA ARG A 35 -4.38 2.42 -16.70
C ARG A 35 -3.90 3.75 -16.15
N THR A 36 -3.76 3.86 -14.85
CA THR A 36 -3.46 5.12 -14.17
C THR A 36 -2.16 5.05 -13.40
N ALA A 37 -1.57 6.20 -13.16
CA ALA A 37 -0.44 6.45 -12.29
C ALA A 37 -0.91 7.09 -10.98
N GLU A 38 -0.21 6.87 -9.88
CA GLU A 38 -0.48 7.56 -8.62
C GLU A 38 0.77 8.30 -8.12
N SER A 39 1.87 7.58 -7.93
CA SER A 39 3.12 8.11 -7.42
C SER A 39 4.30 7.42 -8.10
N PRO A 40 5.43 8.10 -8.28
CA PRO A 40 6.65 7.52 -8.85
C PRO A 40 7.09 6.20 -8.21
N ASP A 41 6.92 6.07 -6.91
CA ASP A 41 7.37 4.92 -6.12
C ASP A 41 6.75 3.58 -6.56
N GLU A 42 5.60 3.62 -7.28
CA GLU A 42 4.94 2.41 -7.77
C GLU A 42 5.80 1.63 -8.79
N TRP A 43 6.74 2.31 -9.47
CA TRP A 43 7.66 1.72 -10.44
C TRP A 43 9.10 1.74 -9.94
N TRP A 44 9.54 2.90 -9.40
CA TRP A 44 10.95 3.19 -9.13
C TRP A 44 11.48 2.54 -7.85
N GLN A 45 10.60 1.94 -7.03
CA GLN A 45 11.00 1.16 -5.85
C GLN A 45 10.80 -0.36 -6.02
N SER A 46 10.29 -0.81 -7.18
CA SER A 46 9.99 -2.23 -7.44
C SER A 46 10.38 -2.66 -8.85
N GLU A 47 9.52 -2.38 -9.86
CA GLU A 47 9.62 -2.89 -11.23
C GLU A 47 10.93 -2.48 -11.91
N GLU A 48 11.30 -1.20 -11.83
CA GLU A 48 12.50 -0.66 -12.49
C GLU A 48 13.78 -1.20 -11.85
N VAL A 49 13.79 -1.32 -10.53
CA VAL A 49 14.95 -1.86 -9.80
C VAL A 49 15.11 -3.36 -10.10
N ALA A 50 14.01 -4.11 -10.09
CA ALA A 50 14.01 -5.52 -10.48
C ALA A 50 14.52 -5.71 -11.92
N TYR A 51 14.11 -4.83 -12.82
CA TYR A 51 14.59 -4.81 -14.19
C TYR A 51 16.12 -4.58 -14.26
N HIS A 52 16.60 -3.58 -13.50
CA HIS A 52 18.04 -3.31 -13.39
C HIS A 52 18.82 -4.52 -12.84
N MET A 53 18.31 -5.17 -11.78
CA MET A 53 18.93 -6.36 -11.17
C MET A 53 19.14 -7.50 -12.18
N VAL A 54 18.19 -7.68 -13.11
CA VAL A 54 18.19 -8.82 -14.05
C VAL A 54 18.89 -8.48 -15.37
N PHE A 55 18.63 -7.31 -15.93
CA PHE A 55 19.09 -6.95 -17.27
C PHE A 55 20.33 -6.06 -17.26
N GLY A 56 20.75 -5.52 -16.10
CA GLY A 56 21.89 -4.60 -15.97
C GLY A 56 21.66 -3.26 -16.65
N ARG A 57 20.43 -2.94 -17.02
CA ARG A 57 19.98 -1.70 -17.66
C ARG A 57 18.90 -1.04 -16.82
N GLY A 58 18.65 0.22 -17.04
CA GLY A 58 17.62 0.98 -16.34
C GLY A 58 18.22 2.03 -15.41
N HIS A 59 17.40 3.02 -15.13
CA HIS A 59 17.75 4.11 -14.24
C HIS A 59 17.46 3.71 -12.79
N LEU A 60 18.42 3.93 -11.91
CA LEU A 60 18.21 3.85 -10.46
C LEU A 60 18.07 5.26 -9.91
N THR A 61 17.06 5.51 -9.10
CA THR A 61 16.85 6.80 -8.48
C THR A 61 17.94 7.09 -7.44
N TRP A 62 18.09 8.35 -7.06
CA TRP A 62 19.09 8.80 -6.10
C TRP A 62 19.07 8.00 -4.77
N GLU A 63 17.93 7.48 -4.34
CA GLU A 63 17.79 6.66 -3.12
C GLU A 63 18.65 5.39 -3.14
N TRP A 64 18.83 4.80 -4.32
CA TRP A 64 19.68 3.62 -4.53
C TRP A 64 21.17 4.00 -4.51
N HIS A 65 21.53 5.12 -5.10
CA HIS A 65 22.91 5.63 -5.06
C HIS A 65 23.35 6.02 -3.65
N GLU A 66 22.42 6.48 -2.79
CA GLU A 66 22.66 6.79 -1.39
C GLU A 66 22.50 5.60 -0.44
N PHE A 67 22.24 4.40 -0.97
CA PHE A 67 22.08 3.16 -0.19
C PHE A 67 20.96 3.22 0.87
N ILE A 68 19.89 3.95 0.60
CA ILE A 68 18.77 4.15 1.53
C ILE A 68 17.76 3.01 1.43
N ARG A 69 17.71 2.34 0.28
CA ARG A 69 16.76 1.27 -0.03
C ARG A 69 17.44 -0.09 -0.07
N SER A 70 16.71 -1.13 0.37
CA SER A 70 17.16 -2.54 0.24
C SER A 70 16.63 -3.18 -1.02
N TYR A 71 17.45 -4.01 -1.66
CA TYR A 71 17.05 -4.86 -2.80
C TYR A 71 16.12 -6.02 -2.41
N ALA A 72 15.85 -6.24 -1.12
CA ALA A 72 15.00 -7.34 -0.66
C ALA A 72 13.57 -7.30 -1.25
N PHE A 73 12.96 -6.12 -1.36
CA PHE A 73 11.64 -6.00 -1.97
C PHE A 73 11.66 -6.15 -3.51
N PRO A 74 12.50 -5.41 -4.25
CA PRO A 74 12.64 -5.61 -5.70
C PRO A 74 13.02 -7.03 -6.11
N ALA A 75 13.77 -7.76 -5.29
CA ALA A 75 14.15 -9.15 -5.57
C ALA A 75 12.94 -10.06 -5.81
N ILE A 76 11.80 -9.78 -5.18
CA ILE A 76 10.55 -10.53 -5.39
C ILE A 76 10.08 -10.38 -6.85
N PHE A 77 10.20 -9.18 -7.41
CA PHE A 77 9.87 -8.89 -8.81
C PHE A 77 10.95 -9.40 -9.78
N ALA A 78 12.21 -9.41 -9.36
CA ALA A 78 13.33 -9.90 -10.18
C ALA A 78 13.24 -11.41 -10.46
N CYS A 79 12.68 -12.21 -9.55
CA CYS A 79 12.58 -13.65 -9.71
C CYS A 79 11.91 -14.09 -11.04
N PRO A 80 10.70 -13.68 -11.40
CA PRO A 80 10.08 -14.06 -12.66
C PRO A 80 10.81 -13.45 -13.87
N LEU A 81 11.38 -12.24 -13.75
CA LEU A 81 12.16 -11.63 -14.82
C LEU A 81 13.42 -12.44 -15.14
N PHE A 82 14.08 -12.97 -14.11
CA PHE A 82 15.21 -13.86 -14.27
C PHE A 82 14.83 -15.13 -15.05
N VAL A 83 13.66 -15.73 -14.74
CA VAL A 83 13.14 -16.89 -15.48
C VAL A 83 12.86 -16.53 -16.94
N LEU A 84 12.22 -15.40 -17.22
CA LEU A 84 11.96 -14.93 -18.58
C LEU A 84 13.26 -14.77 -19.38
N LYS A 85 14.27 -14.10 -18.80
CA LYS A 85 15.58 -13.92 -19.41
C LYS A 85 16.26 -15.26 -19.67
N TRP A 86 16.23 -16.18 -18.71
CA TRP A 86 16.85 -17.49 -18.82
C TRP A 86 16.21 -18.34 -19.92
N THR A 87 14.88 -18.25 -20.09
CA THR A 87 14.14 -18.98 -21.13
C THR A 87 14.14 -18.27 -22.49
N GLY A 88 14.66 -17.05 -22.59
CA GLY A 88 14.63 -16.24 -23.83
C GLY A 88 13.22 -15.80 -24.24
N THR A 89 12.30 -15.70 -23.27
CA THR A 89 10.90 -15.27 -23.51
C THR A 89 10.62 -13.86 -23.00
N ASP A 90 11.67 -13.08 -22.76
CA ASP A 90 11.65 -11.72 -22.24
C ASP A 90 11.29 -10.69 -23.31
N THR A 91 10.03 -10.63 -23.67
CA THR A 91 9.47 -9.55 -24.50
C THR A 91 8.97 -8.38 -23.64
N ALA A 92 8.77 -7.21 -24.25
CA ALA A 92 8.19 -6.06 -23.53
C ALA A 92 6.86 -6.40 -22.83
N MET A 93 6.03 -7.23 -23.46
CA MET A 93 4.75 -7.65 -22.91
C MET A 93 4.91 -8.62 -21.73
N THR A 94 5.80 -9.64 -21.85
CA THR A 94 5.99 -10.64 -20.79
C THR A 94 6.68 -10.04 -19.57
N VAL A 95 7.65 -9.14 -19.75
CA VAL A 95 8.33 -8.41 -18.67
C VAL A 95 7.32 -7.54 -17.91
N TRP A 96 6.51 -6.74 -18.62
CA TRP A 96 5.44 -5.94 -18.02
C TRP A 96 4.41 -6.81 -17.29
N ALA A 97 3.93 -7.88 -17.92
CA ALA A 97 2.90 -8.75 -17.33
C ALA A 97 3.42 -9.49 -16.09
N ALA A 98 4.68 -9.93 -16.09
CA ALA A 98 5.30 -10.62 -14.96
C ALA A 98 5.30 -9.74 -13.70
N ASN A 99 5.71 -8.47 -13.82
CA ASN A 99 5.70 -7.52 -12.71
C ASN A 99 4.28 -7.31 -12.15
N ARG A 100 3.29 -7.17 -13.03
CA ARG A 100 1.88 -7.02 -12.64
C ARG A 100 1.31 -8.27 -11.97
N CYS A 101 1.72 -9.47 -12.41
CA CYS A 101 1.31 -10.72 -11.79
C CYS A 101 1.93 -10.90 -10.39
N VAL A 102 3.21 -10.52 -10.20
CA VAL A 102 3.83 -10.52 -8.85
C VAL A 102 3.03 -9.66 -7.89
N GLN A 103 2.71 -8.42 -8.30
CA GLN A 103 1.92 -7.52 -7.46
C GLN A 103 0.53 -8.08 -7.16
N ALA A 104 -0.13 -8.70 -8.15
CA ALA A 104 -1.42 -9.35 -7.95
C ALA A 104 -1.36 -10.49 -6.92
N VAL A 105 -0.29 -11.28 -6.91
CA VAL A 105 -0.08 -12.35 -5.93
C VAL A 105 0.14 -11.79 -4.52
N ILE A 106 0.94 -10.73 -4.37
CA ILE A 106 1.16 -10.06 -3.07
C ILE A 106 -0.17 -9.51 -2.55
N PHE A 107 -0.93 -8.84 -3.40
CA PHE A 107 -2.23 -8.28 -3.03
C PHE A 107 -3.25 -9.37 -2.67
N PHE A 108 -3.32 -10.45 -3.44
CA PHE A 108 -4.15 -11.62 -3.13
C PHE A 108 -3.77 -12.27 -1.79
N ALA A 109 -2.48 -12.39 -1.49
CA ALA A 109 -2.02 -12.91 -0.20
C ALA A 109 -2.46 -12.02 0.98
N GLN A 110 -2.45 -10.68 0.80
CA GLN A 110 -2.99 -9.74 1.77
C GLN A 110 -4.50 -9.96 1.98
N ASP A 111 -5.27 -10.13 0.90
CA ASP A 111 -6.71 -10.43 0.98
C ASP A 111 -6.98 -11.71 1.76
N CYS A 112 -6.24 -12.78 1.46
CA CYS A 112 -6.36 -14.05 2.18
C CYS A 112 -6.09 -13.89 3.68
N THR A 113 -5.08 -13.10 4.04
CA THR A 113 -4.75 -12.83 5.44
C THR A 113 -5.83 -12.00 6.13
N MET A 114 -6.38 -11.00 5.44
CA MET A 114 -7.50 -10.19 5.91
C MET A 114 -8.75 -11.06 6.15
N LEU A 115 -9.06 -11.97 5.22
CA LEU A 115 -10.15 -12.92 5.37
C LEU A 115 -9.91 -13.92 6.49
N ALA A 116 -8.66 -14.34 6.73
CA ALA A 116 -8.29 -15.20 7.86
C ALA A 116 -8.54 -14.52 9.21
N LEU A 117 -8.21 -13.23 9.31
CA LEU A 117 -8.51 -12.41 10.49
C LEU A 117 -10.02 -12.26 10.70
N ALA A 118 -10.78 -11.98 9.65
CA ALA A 118 -12.24 -11.89 9.69
C ALA A 118 -12.89 -13.24 10.09
N GLN A 119 -12.43 -14.36 9.52
CA GLN A 119 -12.88 -15.69 9.85
C GLN A 119 -12.60 -16.04 11.33
N ARG A 120 -11.43 -15.64 11.84
CA ARG A 120 -11.12 -15.82 13.26
C ARG A 120 -12.10 -15.10 14.17
N LEU A 121 -12.55 -13.89 13.80
CA LEU A 121 -13.59 -13.19 14.57
C LEU A 121 -14.96 -13.87 14.47
N ASP A 122 -15.32 -14.45 13.29
CA ASP A 122 -16.52 -15.27 13.14
C ASP A 122 -16.46 -16.51 14.04
N ASP A 123 -15.33 -17.24 14.07
CA ASP A 123 -15.13 -18.42 14.89
C ASP A 123 -15.21 -18.09 16.39
N LEU A 124 -14.63 -16.96 16.81
CA LEU A 124 -14.77 -16.46 18.19
C LEU A 124 -16.21 -16.04 18.52
N ARG A 125 -16.94 -15.49 17.56
CA ARG A 125 -18.36 -15.13 17.72
C ARG A 125 -19.24 -16.38 17.88
N CYS A 126 -18.91 -17.47 17.19
CA CYS A 126 -19.66 -18.72 17.22
C CYS A 126 -19.23 -19.67 18.38
N GLY A 127 -18.24 -19.29 19.19
CA GLY A 127 -17.73 -20.12 20.30
C GLY A 127 -16.85 -21.29 19.84
N LEU A 128 -16.37 -21.28 18.61
CA LEU A 128 -15.45 -22.29 18.08
C LEU A 128 -14.00 -21.91 18.47
N ASP A 129 -13.58 -22.27 19.69
CA ASP A 129 -12.22 -21.98 20.14
C ASP A 129 -11.24 -23.02 19.61
N LEU A 130 -10.39 -22.63 18.66
CA LEU A 130 -9.35 -23.48 18.03
C LEU A 130 -8.11 -23.69 18.92
N SER A 131 -8.12 -23.24 20.19
CA SER A 131 -6.97 -23.31 21.07
C SER A 131 -6.70 -24.70 21.67
N THR A 132 -7.58 -25.69 21.47
CA THR A 132 -7.47 -27.05 22.06
C THR A 132 -6.88 -28.10 21.12
N SER A 133 -6.57 -27.79 19.88
CA SER A 133 -6.02 -28.73 18.88
C SER A 133 -4.56 -29.14 19.11
N GLY A 134 -3.93 -28.77 20.21
CA GLY A 134 -2.51 -29.03 20.48
C GLY A 134 -2.16 -29.80 21.74
N ARG A 135 -3.11 -30.34 22.48
CA ARG A 135 -2.81 -31.18 23.66
C ARG A 135 -3.67 -32.44 23.68
N GLY A 136 -3.02 -33.56 23.47
CA GLY A 136 -3.52 -34.88 23.81
C GLY A 136 -4.00 -35.70 22.63
N ALA A 137 -3.12 -36.50 22.05
CA ALA A 137 -3.52 -37.73 21.38
C ALA A 137 -4.07 -38.70 22.45
N GLY A 138 -5.30 -38.45 22.89
CA GLY A 138 -6.09 -39.37 23.69
C GLY A 138 -7.18 -39.92 22.77
N SER A 139 -7.24 -41.23 22.66
CA SER A 139 -8.17 -42.01 21.87
C SER A 139 -9.62 -41.56 22.02
N PHE A 140 -10.13 -40.84 21.00
CA PHE A 140 -11.56 -40.60 20.83
C PHE A 140 -12.11 -41.58 19.77
N SER A 141 -13.04 -42.42 20.21
CA SER A 141 -13.79 -43.30 19.32
C SER A 141 -14.58 -42.51 18.26
N PRO A 142 -14.67 -42.99 17.00
CA PRO A 142 -15.24 -42.24 15.86
C PRO A 142 -16.77 -42.27 15.78
N SER A 143 -17.48 -42.17 16.90
CA SER A 143 -18.96 -42.30 16.88
C SER A 143 -19.74 -41.02 17.20
N SER A 144 -19.13 -39.86 17.24
CA SER A 144 -19.87 -38.57 17.30
C SER A 144 -19.20 -37.50 16.44
N ALA A 145 -19.20 -37.72 15.12
CA ALA A 145 -19.07 -36.62 14.18
C ALA A 145 -20.20 -35.63 14.49
N PRO A 146 -19.91 -34.32 14.76
CA PRO A 146 -20.97 -33.33 14.86
C PRO A 146 -21.71 -33.35 13.53
N SER A 147 -23.00 -33.69 13.62
CA SER A 147 -23.88 -33.76 12.48
C SER A 147 -23.69 -32.53 11.59
N SER A 148 -23.54 -32.77 10.29
CA SER A 148 -23.41 -31.77 9.21
C SER A 148 -24.60 -30.83 9.06
N SER A 149 -25.43 -30.68 10.08
CA SER A 149 -26.66 -29.87 10.08
C SER A 149 -26.53 -28.50 10.78
N ALA A 150 -25.32 -27.98 11.05
CA ALA A 150 -25.20 -26.54 11.08
C ALA A 150 -25.17 -26.03 9.62
N LYS A 151 -26.27 -26.30 8.85
CA LYS A 151 -26.59 -25.56 7.65
C LYS A 151 -26.53 -24.09 8.04
N THR A 152 -25.47 -23.40 7.61
CA THR A 152 -25.37 -21.95 7.67
C THR A 152 -26.73 -21.43 7.23
N ALA A 153 -27.50 -20.78 8.10
CA ALA A 153 -28.82 -20.29 7.76
C ALA A 153 -28.63 -19.39 6.53
N CYS A 154 -29.10 -19.84 5.40
CA CYS A 154 -28.88 -19.23 4.10
C CYS A 154 -29.38 -17.77 4.17
N GLY A 155 -28.50 -16.79 3.94
CA GLY A 155 -28.82 -15.36 3.93
C GLY A 155 -28.42 -14.54 5.15
N ILE A 156 -27.76 -15.10 6.17
CA ILE A 156 -27.21 -14.33 7.30
C ILE A 156 -25.76 -13.96 6.98
N PRO A 157 -25.40 -12.65 6.95
CA PRO A 157 -24.03 -12.23 6.67
C PRO A 157 -23.08 -12.64 7.82
N THR A 158 -21.89 -13.13 7.46
CA THR A 158 -20.78 -13.38 8.37
C THR A 158 -19.77 -12.22 8.29
N ILE A 159 -18.86 -12.10 9.27
CA ILE A 159 -17.80 -11.08 9.23
C ILE A 159 -16.93 -11.32 8.01
N ALA A 160 -16.54 -12.57 7.72
CA ALA A 160 -15.72 -12.92 6.58
C ALA A 160 -16.40 -12.62 5.22
N SER A 161 -17.70 -12.93 5.06
CA SER A 161 -18.42 -12.63 3.83
C SER A 161 -18.62 -11.12 3.62
N THR A 162 -18.86 -10.38 4.70
CA THR A 162 -18.98 -8.91 4.66
C THR A 162 -17.63 -8.27 4.35
N THR A 163 -16.55 -8.78 4.93
CA THR A 163 -15.19 -8.33 4.62
C THR A 163 -14.86 -8.61 3.16
N LEU A 164 -15.20 -9.79 2.61
CA LEU A 164 -15.01 -10.09 1.19
C LEU A 164 -15.78 -9.10 0.31
N ALA A 165 -17.03 -8.77 0.66
CA ALA A 165 -17.81 -7.77 -0.07
C ALA A 165 -17.16 -6.37 -0.05
N MET A 166 -16.52 -5.97 1.05
CA MET A 166 -15.81 -4.69 1.15
C MET A 166 -14.51 -4.71 0.35
N LEU A 167 -13.64 -5.73 0.55
CA LEU A 167 -12.29 -5.74 -0.03
C LEU A 167 -12.28 -5.75 -1.56
N VAL A 168 -13.30 -6.31 -2.20
CA VAL A 168 -13.36 -6.34 -3.67
C VAL A 168 -13.63 -4.97 -4.29
N VAL A 169 -14.15 -4.02 -3.52
CA VAL A 169 -14.55 -2.70 -4.06
C VAL A 169 -13.95 -1.51 -3.31
N GLU A 170 -13.36 -1.70 -2.14
CA GLU A 170 -12.85 -0.59 -1.35
C GLU A 170 -11.80 0.17 -2.16
N TRP A 171 -12.03 1.46 -2.35
CA TRP A 171 -11.36 2.26 -3.37
C TRP A 171 -9.87 2.44 -3.11
N PHE A 172 -9.46 2.74 -1.86
CA PHE A 172 -8.06 2.99 -1.54
C PHE A 172 -7.26 1.68 -1.46
N LEU A 173 -7.89 0.60 -0.93
CA LEU A 173 -7.29 -0.73 -0.91
C LEU A 173 -6.97 -1.21 -2.33
N ASN A 174 -7.92 -1.04 -3.26
CA ASN A 174 -7.75 -1.45 -4.65
C ASN A 174 -6.78 -0.53 -5.40
N ASN A 175 -6.88 0.80 -5.22
CA ASN A 175 -5.99 1.75 -5.88
C ASN A 175 -4.52 1.54 -5.49
N THR A 176 -4.23 1.33 -4.21
CA THR A 176 -2.87 1.10 -3.71
C THR A 176 -2.43 -0.35 -3.94
N GLY A 177 -3.33 -1.33 -3.75
CA GLY A 177 -3.03 -2.75 -3.82
C GLY A 177 -2.56 -3.25 -5.18
N VAL A 178 -3.03 -2.64 -6.28
CA VAL A 178 -2.64 -3.01 -7.65
C VAL A 178 -1.29 -2.44 -8.09
N ARG A 179 -0.67 -1.58 -7.28
CA ARG A 179 0.58 -0.87 -7.60
C ARG A 179 1.76 -1.50 -6.90
N GLY A 180 2.94 -1.44 -7.48
CA GLY A 180 4.18 -2.05 -6.97
C GLY A 180 4.72 -1.39 -5.69
N TYR A 181 3.85 -1.00 -4.76
CA TYR A 181 4.26 -0.40 -3.49
C TYR A 181 4.72 -1.43 -2.46
N SER A 182 5.85 -1.17 -1.82
CA SER A 182 6.32 -1.95 -0.68
C SER A 182 5.34 -1.93 0.50
N ASN A 183 4.46 -0.91 0.59
CA ASN A 183 3.42 -0.80 1.61
C ASN A 183 2.39 -1.95 1.57
N VAL A 184 2.13 -2.53 0.39
CA VAL A 184 1.21 -3.68 0.26
C VAL A 184 1.83 -4.93 0.86
N ALA A 185 3.11 -5.18 0.60
CA ALA A 185 3.85 -6.29 1.22
C ALA A 185 4.07 -6.06 2.72
N GLU A 186 4.36 -4.82 3.16
CA GLU A 186 4.37 -4.42 4.57
C GLU A 186 3.04 -4.77 5.25
N SER A 187 1.91 -4.39 4.65
CA SER A 187 0.56 -4.67 5.15
C SER A 187 0.30 -6.18 5.25
N LEU A 188 0.67 -6.96 4.23
CA LEU A 188 0.56 -8.42 4.26
C LEU A 188 1.28 -9.01 5.48
N PHE A 189 2.56 -8.68 5.67
CA PHE A 189 3.35 -9.23 6.77
C PHE A 189 2.90 -8.71 8.14
N PHE A 190 2.45 -7.46 8.24
CA PHE A 190 1.84 -6.91 9.43
C PHE A 190 0.56 -7.65 9.82
N LEU A 191 -0.35 -7.93 8.88
CA LEU A 191 -1.56 -8.71 9.15
C LEU A 191 -1.23 -10.15 9.54
N LEU A 192 -0.20 -10.76 8.91
CA LEU A 192 0.31 -12.06 9.31
C LEU A 192 0.86 -12.04 10.74
N SER A 193 1.62 -11.00 11.12
CA SER A 193 2.15 -10.84 12.46
C SER A 193 1.04 -10.69 13.51
N LEU A 194 0.01 -9.91 13.19
CA LEU A 194 -1.18 -9.71 14.02
C LEU A 194 -1.98 -11.01 14.19
N TYR A 195 -2.02 -11.87 13.17
CA TYR A 195 -2.67 -13.17 13.22
C TYR A 195 -1.96 -14.17 14.14
N GLN A 196 -0.64 -14.06 14.29
CA GLN A 196 0.15 -15.05 15.00
C GLN A 196 -0.11 -15.06 16.52
N ALA A 197 -0.25 -16.25 17.08
CA ALA A 197 -0.31 -16.48 18.52
C ALA A 197 1.08 -16.84 19.11
N ARG A 198 1.95 -17.49 18.31
CA ARG A 198 3.30 -17.92 18.69
C ARG A 198 4.29 -16.78 18.46
N TYR A 199 5.09 -16.48 19.47
CA TYR A 199 6.06 -15.38 19.39
C TYR A 199 7.11 -15.56 18.29
N SER A 200 7.62 -16.78 18.08
CA SER A 200 8.58 -17.05 16.99
C SER A 200 8.00 -16.78 15.61
N MET A 201 6.74 -17.15 15.37
CA MET A 201 6.07 -16.86 14.08
C MET A 201 5.79 -15.37 13.91
N PHE A 202 5.44 -14.68 14.99
CA PHE A 202 5.36 -13.22 14.98
C PHE A 202 6.70 -12.60 14.55
N LEU A 203 7.82 -13.00 15.16
CA LEU A 203 9.15 -12.47 14.82
C LEU A 203 9.52 -12.72 13.36
N LEU A 204 9.15 -13.88 12.79
CA LEU A 204 9.37 -14.18 11.39
C LEU A 204 8.59 -13.21 10.48
N CYS A 205 7.29 -13.00 10.76
CA CYS A 205 6.46 -12.10 9.99
C CYS A 205 6.91 -10.64 10.12
N ALA A 206 7.17 -10.19 11.36
CA ALA A 206 7.66 -8.83 11.62
C ALA A 206 9.04 -8.59 10.99
N GLY A 207 9.92 -9.61 11.03
CA GLY A 207 11.21 -9.57 10.35
C GLY A 207 11.07 -9.43 8.82
N ALA A 208 10.16 -10.17 8.21
CA ALA A 208 9.86 -10.04 6.78
C ALA A 208 9.29 -8.66 6.43
N ALA A 209 8.41 -8.11 7.27
CA ALA A 209 7.91 -6.74 7.11
C ALA A 209 9.06 -5.72 7.12
N CYS A 210 9.98 -5.83 8.09
CA CYS A 210 11.14 -4.94 8.22
C CYS A 210 12.16 -5.12 7.08
N ALA A 211 12.32 -6.33 6.53
CA ALA A 211 13.17 -6.59 5.37
C ALA A 211 12.64 -5.93 4.09
N VAL A 212 11.31 -5.93 3.93
CA VAL A 212 10.64 -5.24 2.80
C VAL A 212 10.69 -3.72 2.97
N ARG A 213 10.51 -3.24 4.21
CA ARG A 213 10.41 -1.81 4.51
C ARG A 213 10.88 -1.51 5.93
N ALA A 214 11.96 -0.76 6.09
CA ALA A 214 12.55 -0.46 7.40
C ALA A 214 11.54 0.22 8.37
N THR A 215 10.62 1.05 7.84
CA THR A 215 9.58 1.72 8.65
C THR A 215 8.54 0.78 9.24
N ALA A 216 8.43 -0.46 8.74
CA ALA A 216 7.54 -1.47 9.31
C ALA A 216 7.82 -1.76 10.79
N ALA A 217 9.05 -1.51 11.26
CA ALA A 217 9.40 -1.61 12.68
C ALA A 217 8.47 -0.75 13.58
N ILE A 218 8.02 0.42 13.07
CA ILE A 218 7.07 1.30 13.79
C ILE A 218 5.68 0.63 13.88
N ALA A 219 5.22 0.01 12.80
CA ALA A 219 3.94 -0.70 12.75
C ALA A 219 3.95 -1.96 13.64
N GLU A 220 5.06 -2.69 13.66
CA GLU A 220 5.21 -3.94 14.39
C GLU A 220 5.42 -3.76 15.91
N LEU A 221 5.90 -2.59 16.35
CA LEU A 221 6.17 -2.31 17.75
C LEU A 221 4.94 -2.53 18.67
N PRO A 222 3.73 -2.06 18.37
CA PRO A 222 2.54 -2.35 19.18
C PRO A 222 2.20 -3.84 19.26
N VAL A 223 2.38 -4.60 18.18
CA VAL A 223 2.16 -6.05 18.15
C VAL A 223 3.19 -6.75 19.05
N PHE A 224 4.46 -6.34 18.94
CA PHE A 224 5.53 -6.80 19.81
C PHE A 224 5.21 -6.57 21.30
N MET A 225 4.76 -5.35 21.66
CA MET A 225 4.35 -5.01 23.04
C MET A 225 3.25 -5.94 23.56
N VAL A 226 2.26 -6.29 22.73
CA VAL A 226 1.21 -7.24 23.09
C VAL A 226 1.80 -8.62 23.39
N HIS A 227 2.74 -9.11 22.59
CA HIS A 227 3.41 -10.40 22.83
C HIS A 227 4.25 -10.39 24.11
N VAL A 228 5.02 -9.32 24.34
CA VAL A 228 5.81 -9.12 25.57
C VAL A 228 4.89 -9.14 26.78
N PHE A 229 3.84 -8.34 26.78
CA PHE A 229 2.87 -8.27 27.87
C PHE A 229 2.24 -9.64 28.17
N ARG A 230 1.79 -10.36 27.14
CA ARG A 230 1.18 -11.69 27.29
C ARG A 230 2.15 -12.71 27.92
N LEU A 231 3.41 -12.71 27.48
CA LEU A 231 4.38 -13.68 27.96
C LEU A 231 4.85 -13.35 29.37
N CYS A 232 5.12 -12.07 29.66
CA CYS A 232 5.50 -11.62 31.01
C CYS A 232 4.37 -11.87 32.03
N ARG A 233 3.10 -11.67 31.63
CA ARG A 233 1.95 -11.98 32.48
C ARG A 233 1.81 -13.47 32.77
N ARG A 234 2.16 -14.36 31.81
CA ARG A 234 2.06 -15.83 31.97
C ARG A 234 3.20 -16.44 32.76
N LYS A 235 4.42 -15.94 32.59
CA LYS A 235 5.65 -16.55 33.14
C LYS A 235 6.32 -15.72 34.25
N GLY A 236 5.80 -14.51 34.53
CA GLY A 236 6.51 -13.51 35.33
C GLY A 236 7.49 -12.70 34.46
N ILE A 237 7.83 -11.50 34.91
CA ILE A 237 8.62 -10.54 34.12
C ILE A 237 10.00 -11.09 33.79
N ALA A 238 10.77 -11.52 34.81
CA ALA A 238 12.15 -12.00 34.62
C ALA A 238 12.24 -13.22 33.68
N ARG A 239 11.40 -14.24 33.89
CA ARG A 239 11.37 -15.44 33.04
C ARG A 239 10.79 -15.13 31.64
N GLY A 240 9.83 -14.22 31.56
CA GLY A 240 9.28 -13.74 30.27
C GLY A 240 10.37 -13.10 29.43
N LEU A 241 11.10 -12.15 29.97
CA LEU A 241 12.20 -11.46 29.29
C LEU A 241 13.36 -12.40 28.95
N ALA A 242 13.72 -13.33 29.83
CA ALA A 242 14.77 -14.33 29.58
C ALA A 242 14.46 -15.21 28.35
N VAL A 243 13.18 -15.45 28.03
CA VAL A 243 12.77 -16.20 26.82
C VAL A 243 12.68 -15.30 25.61
N LEU A 244 12.17 -14.07 25.77
CA LEU A 244 11.95 -13.14 24.67
C LEU A 244 13.24 -12.56 24.10
N ALA A 245 14.18 -12.17 24.98
CA ALA A 245 15.38 -11.46 24.56
C ALA A 245 16.24 -12.26 23.57
N PRO A 246 16.63 -13.53 23.83
CA PRO A 246 17.46 -14.28 22.90
C PRO A 246 16.75 -14.55 21.57
N LEU A 247 15.43 -14.82 21.58
CA LEU A 247 14.66 -15.00 20.34
C LEU A 247 14.59 -13.72 19.52
N THR A 248 14.38 -12.57 20.17
CA THR A 248 14.35 -11.27 19.50
C THR A 248 15.71 -10.93 18.91
N VAL A 249 16.78 -11.09 19.67
CA VAL A 249 18.15 -10.81 19.22
C VAL A 249 18.52 -11.72 18.05
N SER A 250 18.23 -13.02 18.14
CA SER A 250 18.47 -13.97 17.06
C SER A 250 17.68 -13.63 15.79
N ALA A 251 16.39 -13.31 15.92
CA ALA A 251 15.57 -12.90 14.78
C ALA A 251 16.09 -11.61 14.13
N LEU A 252 16.42 -10.60 14.95
CA LEU A 252 16.98 -9.34 14.46
C LEU A 252 18.31 -9.56 13.74
N ALA A 253 19.22 -10.33 14.30
CA ALA A 253 20.51 -10.69 13.69
C ALA A 253 20.30 -11.43 12.36
N SER A 254 19.38 -12.41 12.33
CA SER A 254 19.11 -13.21 11.11
C SER A 254 18.51 -12.35 9.99
N VAL A 255 17.54 -11.48 10.31
CA VAL A 255 16.92 -10.56 9.33
C VAL A 255 17.94 -9.55 8.84
N SER A 256 18.73 -8.96 9.75
CA SER A 256 19.79 -8.00 9.36
C SER A 256 20.84 -8.67 8.47
N ALA A 257 21.27 -9.88 8.78
CA ALA A 257 22.21 -10.64 7.96
C ALA A 257 21.63 -10.96 6.57
N ALA A 258 20.37 -11.38 6.50
CA ALA A 258 19.69 -11.66 5.23
C ALA A 258 19.57 -10.40 4.35
N VAL A 259 19.17 -9.27 4.92
CA VAL A 259 19.09 -7.98 4.22
C VAL A 259 20.47 -7.55 3.74
N CYS A 260 21.48 -7.58 4.62
CA CYS A 260 22.86 -7.24 4.24
C CYS A 260 23.43 -8.15 3.14
N LEU A 261 23.08 -9.44 3.15
CA LEU A 261 23.53 -10.39 2.12
C LEU A 261 22.93 -10.06 0.75
N VAL A 262 21.62 -9.80 0.70
CA VAL A 262 20.95 -9.40 -0.54
C VAL A 262 21.53 -8.07 -1.05
N ASP A 263 21.66 -7.09 -0.15
CA ASP A 263 22.17 -5.77 -0.51
C ASP A 263 23.64 -5.82 -0.95
N TYR A 264 24.46 -6.69 -0.34
CA TYR A 264 25.86 -6.91 -0.73
C TYR A 264 26.01 -7.37 -2.18
N VAL A 265 25.14 -8.29 -2.62
CA VAL A 265 25.17 -8.83 -4.00
C VAL A 265 24.96 -7.74 -5.05
N PHE A 266 24.12 -6.72 -4.76
CA PHE A 266 23.76 -5.72 -5.75
C PHE A 266 24.47 -4.37 -5.57
N TYR A 267 24.93 -4.04 -4.36
CA TYR A 267 25.73 -2.85 -4.11
C TYR A 267 27.24 -3.06 -4.21
N ASP A 268 27.67 -4.34 -4.30
CA ASP A 268 29.08 -4.75 -4.29
C ASP A 268 29.86 -4.17 -3.08
N ARG A 269 29.17 -3.95 -1.98
CA ARG A 269 29.70 -3.48 -0.69
C ARG A 269 28.78 -3.82 0.47
N LEU A 270 29.39 -3.97 1.65
CA LEU A 270 28.60 -4.20 2.86
C LEU A 270 27.92 -2.90 3.31
N VAL A 271 26.60 -2.87 3.20
CA VAL A 271 25.75 -1.73 3.61
C VAL A 271 24.64 -2.23 4.51
N PHE A 272 24.37 -1.53 5.60
CA PHE A 272 23.19 -1.74 6.41
C PHE A 272 22.14 -0.67 6.08
N THR A 273 21.35 -0.94 5.08
CA THR A 273 20.36 -0.01 4.50
C THR A 273 19.34 0.52 5.50
N PRO A 274 18.85 -0.25 6.54
CA PRO A 274 17.98 0.32 7.56
C PRO A 274 18.62 1.47 8.36
N TYR A 275 19.91 1.37 8.66
CA TYR A 275 20.64 2.46 9.32
C TYR A 275 20.82 3.67 8.40
N ARG A 276 21.14 3.45 7.11
CA ARG A 276 21.23 4.53 6.11
C ARG A 276 19.90 5.25 5.98
N PHE A 277 18.80 4.52 5.89
CA PHE A 277 17.46 5.07 5.87
C PHE A 277 17.18 5.95 7.10
N LEU A 278 17.46 5.44 8.31
CA LEU A 278 17.28 6.18 9.57
C LEU A 278 18.15 7.46 9.58
N LYS A 279 19.43 7.34 9.20
CA LYS A 279 20.35 8.48 9.14
C LYS A 279 19.81 9.58 8.23
N PHE A 280 19.45 9.26 6.97
CA PHE A 280 18.99 10.24 5.99
C PHE A 280 17.65 10.86 6.39
N ASN A 281 16.65 10.04 6.64
CA ASN A 281 15.28 10.52 6.79
C ASN A 281 14.98 11.12 8.17
N VAL A 282 15.62 10.61 9.23
CA VAL A 282 15.35 11.04 10.61
C VAL A 282 16.45 11.95 11.14
N LEU A 283 17.73 11.51 11.11
CA LEU A 283 18.80 12.26 11.72
C LEU A 283 19.17 13.51 10.89
N MET A 284 19.23 13.39 9.56
CA MET A 284 19.51 14.50 8.65
C MET A 284 18.23 15.26 8.23
N GLY A 285 17.04 14.71 8.49
CA GLY A 285 15.76 15.36 8.19
C GLY A 285 15.46 15.52 6.71
N VAL A 286 16.08 14.73 5.80
CA VAL A 286 15.88 14.82 4.34
C VAL A 286 14.41 14.59 3.95
N SER A 287 13.68 13.75 4.69
CA SER A 287 12.27 13.50 4.44
C SER A 287 11.39 14.76 4.45
N LYS A 288 11.82 15.85 5.11
CA LYS A 288 11.08 17.12 5.16
C LYS A 288 10.97 17.80 3.79
N TYR A 289 11.92 17.55 2.89
CA TYR A 289 11.92 18.13 1.54
C TYR A 289 10.82 17.53 0.62
N PHE A 290 10.23 16.42 1.04
CA PHE A 290 9.10 15.77 0.33
C PHE A 290 7.72 16.17 0.89
N GLY A 291 7.67 17.17 1.77
CA GLY A 291 6.46 17.70 2.37
C GLY A 291 6.33 17.35 3.85
N VAL A 292 5.73 18.26 4.60
CA VAL A 292 5.52 18.17 6.05
C VAL A 292 4.03 18.32 6.34
N HIS A 293 3.50 17.45 7.19
CA HIS A 293 2.11 17.50 7.61
C HIS A 293 1.98 17.55 9.14
N PRO A 294 0.93 18.22 9.68
CA PRO A 294 0.73 18.32 11.12
C PRO A 294 0.49 16.94 11.78
N PRO A 295 0.77 16.77 13.08
CA PRO A 295 0.62 15.49 13.77
C PRO A 295 -0.78 14.87 13.69
N TYR A 296 -1.83 15.68 13.60
CA TYR A 296 -3.21 15.21 13.50
C TYR A 296 -3.64 14.74 12.10
N TRP A 297 -2.80 14.90 11.08
CA TRP A 297 -3.14 14.64 9.68
C TRP A 297 -3.67 13.22 9.43
N TYR A 298 -3.04 12.21 10.00
CA TYR A 298 -3.49 10.82 9.83
C TYR A 298 -4.86 10.53 10.47
N PHE A 299 -5.26 11.27 11.51
CA PHE A 299 -6.58 11.11 12.12
C PHE A 299 -7.72 11.57 11.19
N ALA A 300 -7.44 12.49 10.27
CA ALA A 300 -8.38 12.91 9.24
C ALA A 300 -8.30 12.01 8.00
N VAL A 301 -7.09 11.65 7.57
CA VAL A 301 -6.83 10.94 6.32
C VAL A 301 -7.23 9.46 6.40
N LEU A 302 -6.93 8.76 7.50
CA LEU A 302 -7.24 7.34 7.62
C LEU A 302 -8.75 7.04 7.54
N PRO A 303 -9.66 7.81 8.20
CA PRO A 303 -11.09 7.66 7.95
C PRO A 303 -11.50 7.97 6.50
N ALA A 304 -10.87 8.96 5.86
CA ALA A 304 -11.15 9.26 4.46
C ALA A 304 -10.75 8.10 3.54
N MET A 305 -9.59 7.47 3.76
CA MET A 305 -9.14 6.28 3.02
C MET A 305 -10.14 5.12 3.13
N ALA A 306 -10.71 4.88 4.33
CA ALA A 306 -11.67 3.81 4.57
C ALA A 306 -13.13 4.19 4.28
N ALA A 307 -13.38 5.42 3.78
CA ALA A 307 -14.73 5.89 3.48
C ALA A 307 -15.30 5.20 2.21
N PRO A 308 -16.62 4.98 2.14
CA PRO A 308 -17.62 5.27 3.18
C PRO A 308 -17.82 4.14 4.21
N PHE A 309 -17.16 2.99 4.10
CA PHE A 309 -17.38 1.86 5.02
C PHE A 309 -17.04 2.15 6.48
N VAL A 310 -16.06 3.03 6.74
CA VAL A 310 -15.68 3.45 8.09
C VAL A 310 -16.82 4.10 8.86
N PHE A 311 -17.81 4.69 8.18
CA PHE A 311 -18.95 5.33 8.83
C PHE A 311 -19.79 4.35 9.65
N PHE A 312 -19.77 3.04 9.33
CA PHE A 312 -20.41 2.05 10.18
C PHE A 312 -19.81 1.97 11.58
N LEU A 313 -18.56 2.39 11.80
CA LEU A 313 -17.94 2.43 13.12
C LEU A 313 -18.60 3.44 14.07
N ALA A 314 -19.43 4.37 13.57
CA ALA A 314 -20.24 5.25 14.42
C ALA A 314 -21.18 4.45 15.35
N TRP A 315 -21.62 3.26 14.94
CA TRP A 315 -22.44 2.35 15.74
C TRP A 315 -21.63 1.37 16.60
N ALA A 316 -20.31 1.40 16.55
CA ALA A 316 -19.46 0.52 17.35
C ALA A 316 -19.75 0.57 18.86
N PRO A 317 -20.04 1.75 19.50
CA PRO A 317 -20.39 1.80 20.91
C PRO A 317 -21.68 1.03 21.25
N VAL A 318 -22.65 1.01 20.34
CA VAL A 318 -23.90 0.27 20.52
C VAL A 318 -23.65 -1.23 20.44
N CYS A 319 -22.91 -1.68 19.41
CA CYS A 319 -22.52 -3.07 19.24
C CYS A 319 -21.68 -3.55 20.44
N TRP A 320 -20.78 -2.71 20.92
CA TRP A 320 -19.96 -2.99 22.11
C TRP A 320 -20.82 -3.22 23.37
N LYS A 321 -21.81 -2.37 23.64
CA LYS A 321 -22.75 -2.55 24.75
C LYS A 321 -23.55 -3.83 24.62
N ARG A 322 -24.04 -4.15 23.43
CA ARG A 322 -24.77 -5.42 23.18
C ARG A 322 -23.92 -6.64 23.53
N MET A 323 -22.65 -6.65 23.15
CA MET A 323 -21.71 -7.70 23.53
C MET A 323 -21.49 -7.78 25.04
N GLN A 324 -21.48 -6.64 25.77
CA GLN A 324 -21.35 -6.61 27.24
C GLN A 324 -22.62 -7.14 27.93
N VAL A 325 -23.81 -6.75 27.46
CA VAL A 325 -25.09 -7.20 28.06
C VAL A 325 -25.29 -8.70 27.83
N ALA A 326 -24.87 -9.23 26.68
CA ALA A 326 -24.92 -10.66 26.41
C ALA A 326 -24.05 -11.45 27.41
N GLU A 327 -22.92 -10.90 27.86
CA GLU A 327 -22.05 -11.47 28.89
C GLU A 327 -22.67 -11.42 30.29
N GLY A 328 -23.32 -10.29 30.66
CA GLY A 328 -23.87 -10.09 32.01
C GLY A 328 -25.14 -10.87 32.32
N ARG A 329 -25.97 -11.17 31.33
CA ARG A 329 -27.23 -11.92 31.54
C ARG A 329 -27.01 -13.37 31.99
N HIS A 330 -25.84 -13.95 31.77
CA HIS A 330 -25.51 -15.31 32.16
C HIS A 330 -24.99 -15.48 33.59
N VAL A 331 -24.64 -14.37 34.27
CA VAL A 331 -24.15 -14.42 35.65
C VAL A 331 -25.30 -14.47 36.67
N SER A 332 -26.53 -14.09 36.28
CA SER A 332 -27.66 -13.92 37.21
C SER A 332 -28.81 -14.94 37.09
N GLY A 333 -28.72 -15.96 36.26
CA GLY A 333 -29.82 -16.90 36.01
C GLY A 333 -29.48 -18.35 36.37
N SER A 334 -29.91 -18.78 37.54
CA SER A 334 -29.92 -20.17 37.96
C SER A 334 -31.04 -20.97 37.29
N THR A 335 -30.77 -21.62 36.15
CA THR A 335 -31.57 -22.74 35.63
C THR A 335 -30.68 -23.77 34.94
N PRO A 336 -30.91 -25.08 35.14
CA PRO A 336 -29.96 -26.15 34.75
C PRO A 336 -30.08 -26.60 33.29
N TYR A 337 -30.31 -25.71 32.35
CA TYR A 337 -30.26 -25.97 30.90
C TYR A 337 -28.99 -25.33 30.30
N ALA A 338 -27.84 -25.72 30.82
CA ALA A 338 -26.67 -24.83 30.88
C ALA A 338 -25.65 -24.97 29.75
N ASP A 339 -25.65 -25.98 28.88
CA ASP A 339 -24.50 -26.25 28.02
C ASP A 339 -24.31 -25.29 26.83
N HIS A 340 -25.40 -24.82 26.23
CA HIS A 340 -25.28 -23.89 25.09
C HIS A 340 -25.08 -22.43 25.48
N THR A 341 -25.45 -22.05 26.70
CA THR A 341 -25.39 -20.68 27.20
C THR A 341 -24.02 -20.30 27.71
N LEU A 342 -23.26 -21.26 28.29
CA LEU A 342 -21.88 -21.02 28.77
C LEU A 342 -20.92 -20.77 27.61
N LEU A 343 -21.09 -21.48 26.49
CA LEU A 343 -20.31 -21.30 25.24
C LEU A 343 -20.50 -19.91 24.64
N THR A 344 -21.71 -19.35 24.66
CA THR A 344 -21.99 -18.01 24.11
C THR A 344 -21.39 -16.88 24.96
N CYS A 345 -21.29 -17.05 26.27
CA CYS A 345 -20.74 -16.05 27.19
C CYS A 345 -19.21 -15.96 27.11
N THR A 346 -18.50 -17.09 27.12
CA THR A 346 -17.04 -17.14 26.95
C THR A 346 -16.62 -16.63 25.59
N SER A 347 -17.41 -16.90 24.55
CA SER A 347 -17.23 -16.44 23.20
C SER A 347 -17.27 -14.91 23.06
N SER A 348 -18.26 -14.25 23.64
CA SER A 348 -18.37 -12.76 23.61
C SER A 348 -17.19 -12.07 24.30
N ARG A 349 -16.67 -12.65 25.39
CA ARG A 349 -15.53 -12.11 26.12
C ARG A 349 -14.22 -12.21 25.32
N THR A 350 -13.97 -13.36 24.68
CA THR A 350 -12.78 -13.58 23.85
C THR A 350 -12.80 -12.69 22.60
N LEU A 351 -13.94 -12.57 21.92
CA LEU A 351 -14.13 -11.68 20.79
C LEU A 351 -13.82 -10.22 21.17
N ARG A 352 -14.38 -9.73 22.28
CA ARG A 352 -14.11 -8.36 22.75
C ARG A 352 -12.65 -8.13 23.12
N GLN A 353 -11.96 -9.13 23.70
CA GLN A 353 -10.54 -9.04 23.99
C GLN A 353 -9.69 -8.95 22.72
N GLU A 354 -10.07 -9.68 21.68
CA GLU A 354 -9.38 -9.63 20.39
C GLU A 354 -9.59 -8.27 19.68
N ILE A 355 -10.83 -7.76 19.67
CA ILE A 355 -11.13 -6.42 19.14
C ILE A 355 -10.35 -5.33 19.91
N LYS A 356 -10.31 -5.39 21.25
CA LYS A 356 -9.50 -4.46 22.06
C LYS A 356 -8.02 -4.48 21.67
N ARG A 357 -7.48 -5.67 21.44
CA ARG A 357 -6.09 -5.82 20.99
C ARG A 357 -5.85 -5.11 19.66
N TRP A 358 -6.72 -5.31 18.68
CA TRP A 358 -6.58 -4.68 17.37
C TRP A 358 -6.74 -3.17 17.43
N VAL A 359 -7.70 -2.68 18.22
CA VAL A 359 -7.87 -1.23 18.44
C VAL A 359 -6.63 -0.64 19.12
N PHE A 360 -6.08 -1.31 20.15
CA PHE A 360 -4.85 -0.87 20.80
C PHE A 360 -3.68 -0.81 19.81
N VAL A 361 -3.47 -1.87 19.03
CA VAL A 361 -2.41 -1.91 18.03
C VAL A 361 -2.61 -0.80 16.99
N GLY A 362 -3.82 -0.66 16.44
CA GLY A 362 -4.13 0.36 15.44
C GLY A 362 -3.93 1.79 15.94
N VAL A 363 -4.45 2.11 17.13
CA VAL A 363 -4.33 3.46 17.71
C VAL A 363 -2.88 3.79 18.04
N LEU A 364 -2.14 2.87 18.66
CA LEU A 364 -0.74 3.11 19.00
C LEU A 364 0.14 3.24 17.75
N SER A 365 -0.07 2.40 16.72
CA SER A 365 0.63 2.54 15.44
C SER A 365 0.34 3.92 14.81
N LEU A 366 -0.93 4.34 14.78
CA LEU A 366 -1.32 5.63 14.23
C LEU A 366 -0.65 6.80 14.97
N MET A 367 -0.61 6.73 16.31
CA MET A 367 0.09 7.73 17.13
C MET A 367 1.58 7.80 16.80
N LEU A 368 2.26 6.64 16.69
CA LEU A 368 3.69 6.59 16.40
C LEU A 368 3.99 7.17 15.00
N TYR A 369 3.22 6.81 13.98
CA TYR A 369 3.38 7.40 12.64
C TYR A 369 3.06 8.90 12.61
N SER A 370 2.17 9.38 13.49
CA SER A 370 1.82 10.81 13.58
C SER A 370 2.95 11.67 14.11
N LEU A 371 3.95 11.09 14.78
CA LEU A 371 5.13 11.81 15.28
C LEU A 371 6.16 12.12 14.18
N VAL A 372 6.09 11.42 13.04
CA VAL A 372 7.00 11.66 11.91
C VAL A 372 6.52 12.88 11.13
N ASP A 373 7.41 13.79 10.75
CA ASP A 373 7.06 15.04 10.05
C ASP A 373 6.54 14.79 8.63
N HIS A 374 7.26 13.97 7.85
CA HIS A 374 6.83 13.58 6.51
C HIS A 374 5.77 12.49 6.55
N LYS A 375 4.62 12.75 5.95
CA LYS A 375 3.46 11.84 5.97
C LYS A 375 2.89 11.67 4.57
N GLU A 376 2.58 10.42 4.23
CA GLU A 376 1.83 10.06 3.03
C GLU A 376 0.68 9.13 3.40
N MET A 377 -0.41 9.13 2.59
CA MET A 377 -1.57 8.27 2.84
C MET A 377 -1.17 6.79 2.92
N ARG A 378 -0.33 6.34 1.99
CA ARG A 378 0.11 4.94 1.91
C ARG A 378 0.93 4.47 3.11
N PHE A 379 1.54 5.35 3.93
CA PHE A 379 2.32 4.93 5.10
C PHE A 379 1.46 4.28 6.20
N VAL A 380 0.18 4.61 6.26
CA VAL A 380 -0.78 4.00 7.19
C VAL A 380 -1.74 3.00 6.50
N TYR A 381 -1.43 2.61 5.27
CA TYR A 381 -2.21 1.65 4.48
C TYR A 381 -2.44 0.32 5.23
N PHE A 382 -1.47 -0.16 6.00
CA PHE A 382 -1.57 -1.41 6.77
C PHE A 382 -2.68 -1.40 7.84
N LEU A 383 -3.18 -0.22 8.24
CA LEU A 383 -4.31 -0.07 9.17
C LEU A 383 -5.68 -0.21 8.48
N LEU A 384 -5.75 0.04 7.18
CA LEU A 384 -7.00 0.00 6.42
C LEU A 384 -7.68 -1.38 6.47
N PRO A 385 -7.00 -2.52 6.27
CA PRO A 385 -7.60 -3.84 6.43
C PRO A 385 -8.23 -4.06 7.81
N ILE A 386 -7.59 -3.59 8.88
CA ILE A 386 -8.14 -3.70 10.24
C ILE A 386 -9.44 -2.91 10.37
N LEU A 387 -9.47 -1.67 9.87
CA LEU A 387 -10.69 -0.83 9.91
C LEU A 387 -11.84 -1.48 9.15
N LEU A 388 -11.58 -2.07 7.99
CA LEU A 388 -12.60 -2.75 7.19
C LEU A 388 -13.15 -3.99 7.89
N VAL A 389 -12.29 -4.80 8.51
CA VAL A 389 -12.75 -5.95 9.31
C VAL A 389 -13.56 -5.49 10.52
N LEU A 390 -13.15 -4.45 11.23
CA LEU A 390 -13.92 -3.89 12.34
C LEU A 390 -15.27 -3.31 11.89
N SER A 391 -15.31 -2.63 10.73
CA SER A 391 -16.56 -2.17 10.12
C SER A 391 -17.48 -3.35 9.77
N SER A 392 -16.92 -4.46 9.28
CA SER A 392 -17.68 -5.69 9.01
C SER A 392 -18.32 -6.28 10.27
N VAL A 393 -17.63 -6.24 11.42
CA VAL A 393 -18.21 -6.68 12.72
C VAL A 393 -19.46 -5.86 13.04
N VAL A 394 -19.41 -4.54 12.87
CA VAL A 394 -20.54 -3.65 13.15
C VAL A 394 -21.69 -3.88 12.17
N VAL A 395 -21.41 -3.98 10.87
CA VAL A 395 -22.43 -4.25 9.84
C VAL A 395 -23.16 -5.57 10.14
N VAL A 396 -22.44 -6.62 10.47
CA VAL A 396 -23.02 -7.92 10.80
C VAL A 396 -23.89 -7.85 12.06
N ASP A 397 -23.45 -7.13 13.11
CA ASP A 397 -24.26 -6.92 14.32
C ASP A 397 -25.56 -6.17 14.01
N LEU A 398 -25.50 -5.08 13.26
CA LEU A 398 -26.66 -4.31 12.83
C LEU A 398 -27.67 -5.15 12.01
N CYS A 399 -27.16 -6.01 11.12
CA CYS A 399 -28.00 -6.86 10.26
C CYS A 399 -28.62 -8.05 10.99
N THR A 400 -28.05 -8.50 12.12
CA THR A 400 -28.50 -9.71 12.83
C THR A 400 -29.32 -9.39 14.08
N SER A 401 -29.15 -8.22 14.69
CA SER A 401 -29.81 -7.86 15.96
C SER A 401 -31.33 -7.71 15.89
N SER A 402 -31.90 -7.41 14.73
CA SER A 402 -33.36 -7.32 14.55
C SER A 402 -34.07 -8.70 14.59
N LEU A 403 -33.34 -9.79 14.28
CA LEU A 403 -33.87 -11.15 14.36
C LEU A 403 -34.06 -11.62 15.81
N SER A 404 -33.28 -11.09 16.75
CA SER A 404 -33.40 -11.41 18.18
C SER A 404 -34.46 -10.57 18.89
N ALA A 405 -34.72 -9.33 18.45
CA ALA A 405 -35.70 -8.44 19.04
C ALA A 405 -37.15 -8.89 18.82
N GLN A 406 -37.44 -9.62 17.72
CA GLN A 406 -38.74 -10.22 17.46
C GLN A 406 -39.07 -11.40 18.39
N ARG A 407 -38.07 -12.00 19.06
CA ARG A 407 -38.23 -13.15 19.96
C ARG A 407 -38.32 -12.78 21.45
N SER A 408 -38.02 -11.56 21.85
CA SER A 408 -38.09 -11.12 23.25
C SER A 408 -38.83 -9.78 23.37
N SER A 409 -40.11 -9.85 23.70
CA SER A 409 -40.94 -8.70 24.09
C SER A 409 -40.67 -8.24 25.52
N SER A 410 -39.43 -8.06 25.92
CA SER A 410 -39.08 -7.52 27.22
C SER A 410 -38.33 -6.21 27.09
N SER A 411 -38.93 -5.18 27.65
CA SER A 411 -38.49 -3.80 27.76
C SER A 411 -37.03 -3.64 28.19
N VAL A 412 -36.15 -3.39 27.23
CA VAL A 412 -34.84 -2.79 27.50
C VAL A 412 -35.05 -1.30 27.42
N GLN A 413 -35.15 -0.63 28.60
CA GLN A 413 -35.16 0.82 28.71
C GLN A 413 -33.98 1.41 27.91
N SER A 414 -34.33 2.25 26.95
CA SER A 414 -33.44 2.96 26.07
C SER A 414 -32.45 3.84 26.86
N VAL A 415 -31.19 3.49 26.83
CA VAL A 415 -30.14 4.47 27.13
C VAL A 415 -30.18 5.50 26.01
N ARG A 416 -30.51 6.75 26.34
CA ARG A 416 -30.55 7.92 25.46
C ARG A 416 -29.12 8.15 24.86
N TRP A 417 -28.83 7.48 23.77
CA TRP A 417 -27.81 7.92 22.85
C TRP A 417 -28.53 8.53 21.65
N SER A 418 -28.13 9.72 21.23
CA SER A 418 -28.75 10.49 20.15
C SER A 418 -28.55 9.88 18.75
N LEU A 419 -27.83 8.77 18.62
CA LEU A 419 -27.70 8.01 17.37
C LEU A 419 -28.85 7.00 17.24
N VAL A 420 -29.72 7.23 16.27
CA VAL A 420 -30.76 6.27 15.89
C VAL A 420 -30.09 5.03 15.32
N VAL A 421 -30.31 3.87 15.95
CA VAL A 421 -29.79 2.59 15.45
C VAL A 421 -30.62 2.19 14.23
N PRO A 422 -29.99 1.99 13.05
CA PRO A 422 -30.71 1.64 11.84
C PRO A 422 -31.34 0.25 11.96
N SER A 423 -32.50 0.05 11.33
CA SER A 423 -33.04 -1.29 11.14
C SER A 423 -32.10 -2.14 10.27
N ALA A 424 -32.21 -3.46 10.34
CA ALA A 424 -31.40 -4.34 9.49
C ALA A 424 -31.59 -4.04 7.99
N ALA A 425 -32.81 -3.72 7.58
CA ALA A 425 -33.10 -3.35 6.20
C ALA A 425 -32.39 -2.04 5.81
N THR A 426 -32.43 -1.03 6.70
CA THR A 426 -31.70 0.25 6.51
C THR A 426 -30.20 0.04 6.48
N ALA A 427 -29.63 -0.76 7.40
CA ALA A 427 -28.20 -1.08 7.41
C ALA A 427 -27.75 -1.75 6.11
N ARG A 428 -28.52 -2.69 5.57
CA ARG A 428 -28.24 -3.35 4.28
C ARG A 428 -28.33 -2.38 3.09
N ARG A 429 -29.29 -1.46 3.09
CA ARG A 429 -29.39 -0.41 2.06
C ARG A 429 -28.20 0.54 2.11
N LEU A 430 -27.83 1.02 3.30
CA LEU A 430 -26.64 1.87 3.49
C LEU A 430 -25.36 1.16 3.03
N PHE A 431 -25.20 -0.13 3.38
CA PHE A 431 -24.07 -0.91 2.93
C PHE A 431 -24.01 -1.00 1.39
N THR A 432 -25.14 -1.25 0.74
CA THR A 432 -25.22 -1.32 -0.72
C THR A 432 -24.87 0.02 -1.37
N LEU A 433 -25.34 1.15 -0.81
CA LEU A 433 -24.96 2.49 -1.28
C LEU A 433 -23.46 2.74 -1.14
N CYS A 434 -22.88 2.41 0.02
CA CYS A 434 -21.44 2.50 0.25
C CYS A 434 -20.65 1.63 -0.74
N TRP A 435 -21.14 0.44 -1.02
CA TRP A 435 -20.53 -0.51 -1.96
C TRP A 435 -20.52 0.06 -3.39
N VAL A 436 -21.65 0.60 -3.86
CA VAL A 436 -21.76 1.22 -5.19
C VAL A 436 -20.85 2.45 -5.31
N ALA A 437 -20.80 3.29 -4.26
CA ALA A 437 -19.90 4.43 -4.24
C ALA A 437 -18.42 4.03 -4.35
N ASN A 438 -18.02 2.97 -3.65
CA ASN A 438 -16.66 2.43 -3.74
C ASN A 438 -16.35 1.87 -5.14
N VAL A 439 -17.30 1.17 -5.79
CA VAL A 439 -17.13 0.71 -7.18
C VAL A 439 -16.85 1.90 -8.10
N ALA A 440 -17.65 2.97 -8.00
CA ALA A 440 -17.49 4.15 -8.83
C ALA A 440 -16.13 4.83 -8.62
N LEU A 441 -15.72 4.99 -7.36
CA LEU A 441 -14.41 5.57 -7.03
C LEU A 441 -13.25 4.68 -7.52
N THR A 442 -13.34 3.37 -7.33
CA THR A 442 -12.33 2.41 -7.80
C THR A 442 -12.17 2.50 -9.32
N ILE A 443 -13.27 2.51 -10.07
CA ILE A 443 -13.23 2.64 -11.53
C ILE A 443 -12.60 3.98 -11.94
N ALA A 444 -13.00 5.07 -11.30
CA ALA A 444 -12.47 6.40 -11.62
C ALA A 444 -10.95 6.48 -11.39
N LEU A 445 -10.45 5.91 -10.29
CA LEU A 445 -9.03 5.96 -9.93
C LEU A 445 -8.18 4.96 -10.72
N LEU A 446 -8.67 3.76 -11.00
CA LEU A 446 -7.90 2.76 -11.76
C LEU A 446 -7.86 3.03 -13.27
N TYR A 447 -8.86 3.76 -13.83
CA TYR A 447 -9.00 3.89 -15.28
C TYR A 447 -9.10 5.33 -15.77
N GLY A 448 -9.39 6.32 -14.91
CA GLY A 448 -9.69 7.70 -15.31
C GLY A 448 -8.63 8.73 -14.93
N TYR A 449 -8.10 8.66 -13.72
CA TYR A 449 -7.24 9.69 -13.17
C TYR A 449 -5.76 9.43 -13.46
N ARG A 450 -5.00 10.43 -13.97
CA ARG A 450 -3.56 10.35 -14.31
C ARG A 450 -3.21 9.16 -15.24
N ARG A 451 -3.94 9.00 -16.32
CA ARG A 451 -3.78 7.86 -17.24
C ARG A 451 -2.75 8.04 -18.37
N GLY A 452 -2.19 9.24 -18.53
CA GLY A 452 -1.32 9.58 -19.67
C GLY A 452 -0.07 8.75 -19.75
N SER A 453 0.74 8.75 -18.70
CA SER A 453 2.03 8.02 -18.69
C SER A 453 1.86 6.51 -18.99
N PRO A 454 1.01 5.74 -18.28
CA PRO A 454 0.81 4.33 -18.61
C PRO A 454 0.21 4.09 -20.00
N THR A 455 -0.62 5.04 -20.50
CA THR A 455 -1.22 4.92 -21.82
C THR A 455 -0.19 5.16 -22.93
N LEU A 456 0.69 6.16 -22.75
CA LEU A 456 1.75 6.45 -23.72
C LEU A 456 2.76 5.30 -23.77
N TRP A 457 3.21 4.78 -22.61
CA TRP A 457 4.12 3.64 -22.53
C TRP A 457 3.54 2.39 -23.19
N ARG A 458 2.24 2.15 -23.02
CA ARG A 458 1.54 1.09 -23.74
C ARG A 458 1.57 1.32 -25.25
N LYS A 459 1.29 2.53 -25.73
CA LYS A 459 1.36 2.85 -27.16
C LYS A 459 2.76 2.58 -27.73
N ILE A 460 3.82 3.00 -27.05
CA ILE A 460 5.21 2.74 -27.47
C ILE A 460 5.49 1.23 -27.47
N ARG A 461 5.09 0.50 -26.44
CA ARG A 461 5.27 -0.94 -26.32
C ARG A 461 4.57 -1.72 -27.43
N ASP A 462 3.31 -1.35 -27.71
CA ASP A 462 2.43 -2.08 -28.64
C ASP A 462 2.67 -1.66 -30.11
N ALA A 463 3.31 -0.51 -30.38
CA ALA A 463 3.70 -0.06 -31.71
C ALA A 463 5.05 -0.66 -32.14
N ASP A 464 5.32 -0.63 -33.45
CA ASP A 464 6.61 -1.02 -34.03
C ASP A 464 7.65 0.11 -33.93
N TRP A 465 7.50 0.98 -32.93
CA TRP A 465 8.46 2.05 -32.69
C TRP A 465 9.65 1.53 -31.91
N HIS A 466 10.85 1.97 -32.33
CA HIS A 466 12.09 1.79 -31.61
C HIS A 466 12.82 3.12 -31.50
N PHE A 467 13.25 3.50 -30.29
CA PHE A 467 14.01 4.71 -30.03
C PHE A 467 15.42 4.36 -29.58
N ARG A 468 16.44 4.87 -30.26
CA ARG A 468 17.82 4.79 -29.76
C ARG A 468 17.98 5.64 -28.49
N HIS A 469 17.34 6.83 -28.49
CA HIS A 469 17.37 7.73 -27.35
C HIS A 469 16.00 8.39 -27.17
N LEU A 470 15.31 8.03 -26.10
CA LEU A 470 14.06 8.65 -25.68
C LEU A 470 14.32 9.49 -24.43
N GLU A 471 13.93 10.77 -24.45
CA GLU A 471 14.03 11.65 -23.30
C GLU A 471 12.64 12.05 -22.80
N VAL A 472 12.49 12.06 -21.47
CA VAL A 472 11.22 12.41 -20.81
C VAL A 472 11.44 13.69 -20.02
N LEU A 473 10.93 14.77 -20.56
CA LEU A 473 10.93 16.09 -19.92
C LEU A 473 9.58 16.35 -19.26
N THR A 474 9.37 15.71 -18.14
CA THR A 474 8.22 15.90 -17.24
C THR A 474 8.74 16.11 -15.83
N HIS A 475 7.84 16.37 -14.88
CA HIS A 475 8.27 16.39 -13.48
C HIS A 475 8.86 15.03 -13.05
N CYS A 476 9.62 15.07 -11.99
CA CYS A 476 10.40 13.98 -11.43
C CYS A 476 9.69 12.62 -11.47
N TYR A 477 10.25 11.69 -12.25
CA TYR A 477 9.81 10.29 -12.33
C TYR A 477 8.31 10.07 -12.59
N ALA A 478 7.64 11.00 -13.28
CA ALA A 478 6.20 10.93 -13.57
C ALA A 478 5.77 9.80 -14.50
N THR A 479 6.74 9.12 -15.11
CA THR A 479 6.52 8.02 -16.05
C THR A 479 7.17 6.74 -15.56
N PRO A 480 6.70 5.56 -16.00
CA PRO A 480 7.47 4.32 -15.88
C PRO A 480 8.80 4.43 -16.62
N GLY A 481 9.70 3.49 -16.38
CA GLY A 481 11.00 3.43 -17.05
C GLY A 481 11.12 2.26 -18.03
N PHE A 482 12.30 1.62 -18.03
CA PHE A 482 12.65 0.54 -18.93
C PHE A 482 11.85 -0.75 -18.75
N ALA A 483 11.40 -1.07 -17.53
CA ALA A 483 10.66 -2.29 -17.24
C ALA A 483 9.38 -2.44 -18.09
N GLN A 484 8.82 -1.34 -18.55
CA GLN A 484 7.63 -1.32 -19.39
C GLN A 484 7.93 -1.14 -20.89
N LEU A 485 9.18 -0.82 -21.26
CA LEU A 485 9.65 -0.58 -22.63
C LEU A 485 10.79 -1.55 -23.06
N HIS A 486 10.88 -2.71 -22.43
CA HIS A 486 11.93 -3.69 -22.72
C HIS A 486 12.10 -3.93 -24.23
N GLY A 487 13.33 -3.71 -24.75
CA GLY A 487 13.66 -3.88 -26.16
C GLY A 487 13.09 -2.81 -27.12
N LYS A 488 12.40 -1.78 -26.62
CA LYS A 488 11.84 -0.68 -27.43
C LYS A 488 12.65 0.61 -27.37
N VAL A 489 13.50 0.74 -26.36
CA VAL A 489 14.34 1.92 -26.15
C VAL A 489 15.74 1.48 -25.75
N ASP A 490 16.77 2.02 -26.40
CA ASP A 490 18.16 1.71 -26.04
C ASP A 490 18.67 2.59 -24.91
N ARG A 491 18.32 3.88 -24.93
CA ARG A 491 18.66 4.87 -23.90
C ARG A 491 17.41 5.66 -23.52
N LEU A 492 17.06 5.63 -22.24
CA LEU A 492 15.98 6.42 -21.65
C LEU A 492 16.59 7.43 -20.70
N GLU A 493 16.34 8.70 -20.91
CA GLU A 493 16.71 9.78 -19.99
C GLU A 493 15.48 10.41 -19.36
N LEU A 494 15.59 10.72 -18.08
CA LEU A 494 14.55 11.32 -17.27
C LEU A 494 15.12 12.53 -16.53
N VAL A 495 14.26 13.46 -16.18
CA VAL A 495 14.67 14.52 -15.24
C VAL A 495 14.81 13.89 -13.86
N ASP A 496 16.04 13.76 -13.39
CA ASP A 496 16.37 13.20 -12.08
C ASP A 496 16.17 14.26 -10.98
N CYS A 497 15.70 13.84 -9.81
CA CYS A 497 15.36 14.72 -8.70
C CYS A 497 16.06 14.34 -7.38
N PRO A 498 17.40 14.33 -7.36
CA PRO A 498 18.14 14.03 -6.15
C PRO A 498 17.92 15.11 -5.09
N VAL A 499 17.86 14.69 -3.84
CA VAL A 499 17.98 15.62 -2.72
C VAL A 499 19.46 15.68 -2.31
N LYS A 500 20.17 16.64 -2.86
CA LYS A 500 21.55 16.91 -2.48
C LYS A 500 21.60 17.98 -1.40
N LEU A 501 22.35 17.71 -0.35
CA LEU A 501 22.60 18.68 0.73
C LEU A 501 24.05 19.15 0.63
N ASP A 502 24.25 20.46 0.73
CA ASP A 502 25.58 21.03 0.90
C ASP A 502 26.24 20.41 2.16
N PRO A 503 27.39 19.79 2.04
CA PRO A 503 28.02 19.06 3.15
C PRO A 503 28.44 19.98 4.31
N VAL A 504 28.61 21.28 4.07
CA VAL A 504 29.04 22.26 5.06
C VAL A 504 27.85 22.95 5.72
N LEU A 505 26.88 23.36 4.91
CA LEU A 505 25.74 24.17 5.37
C LEU A 505 24.48 23.33 5.69
N GLY A 506 24.41 22.07 5.24
CA GLY A 506 23.23 21.21 5.42
C GLY A 506 21.99 21.71 4.68
N VAL A 507 22.15 22.56 3.68
CA VAL A 507 21.07 23.13 2.87
C VAL A 507 20.89 22.35 1.57
N ARG A 508 19.68 22.39 0.99
CA ARG A 508 19.41 21.73 -0.29
C ARG A 508 20.07 22.48 -1.44
N GLU A 509 20.80 21.76 -2.28
CA GLU A 509 21.32 22.29 -3.54
C GLU A 509 20.22 22.37 -4.61
N VAL A 510 20.36 23.33 -5.55
CA VAL A 510 19.50 23.40 -6.72
C VAL A 510 19.83 22.24 -7.66
N THR A 511 18.80 21.57 -8.14
CA THR A 511 18.89 20.37 -8.98
C THR A 511 18.17 20.57 -10.31
N HIS A 512 18.43 19.72 -11.30
CA HIS A 512 17.82 19.81 -12.64
C HIS A 512 16.29 19.82 -12.62
N ASP A 513 15.67 19.05 -11.71
CA ASP A 513 14.23 19.01 -11.53
C ASP A 513 13.65 20.34 -11.06
N LEU A 514 14.31 21.01 -10.13
CA LEU A 514 13.90 22.33 -9.66
C LEU A 514 13.98 23.37 -10.77
N LEU A 515 15.09 23.40 -11.53
CA LEU A 515 15.24 24.28 -12.67
C LEU A 515 14.19 24.02 -13.75
N PHE A 516 13.96 22.76 -14.09
CA PHE A 516 12.95 22.39 -15.06
C PHE A 516 11.55 22.77 -14.59
N ARG A 517 11.20 22.50 -13.34
CA ARG A 517 9.89 22.78 -12.77
C ARG A 517 9.51 24.26 -12.84
N GLU A 518 10.45 25.14 -12.51
CA GLU A 518 10.19 26.57 -12.44
C GLU A 518 10.40 27.28 -13.81
N GLN A 519 11.31 26.78 -14.65
CA GLN A 519 11.70 27.43 -15.90
C GLN A 519 11.81 26.46 -17.08
N GLN A 520 10.73 25.72 -17.37
CA GLN A 520 10.69 24.62 -18.34
C GLN A 520 11.28 24.99 -19.70
N LYS A 521 10.82 26.12 -20.29
CA LYS A 521 11.28 26.60 -21.61
C LYS A 521 12.76 26.96 -21.59
N ALA A 522 13.18 27.76 -20.62
CA ALA A 522 14.58 28.21 -20.51
C ALA A 522 15.53 27.02 -20.27
N TYR A 523 15.11 26.08 -19.42
CA TYR A 523 15.86 24.84 -19.15
C TYR A 523 16.04 24.01 -20.43
N ALA A 524 14.97 23.78 -21.21
CA ALA A 524 15.04 22.99 -22.44
C ALA A 524 15.93 23.67 -23.50
N LEU A 525 15.78 24.98 -23.72
CA LEU A 525 16.64 25.74 -24.65
C LEU A 525 18.11 25.70 -24.20
N TRP A 526 18.39 25.86 -22.94
CA TRP A 526 19.72 25.73 -22.39
C TRP A 526 20.30 24.32 -22.59
N ARG A 527 19.50 23.28 -22.30
CA ARG A 527 19.92 21.87 -22.39
C ARG A 527 20.28 21.47 -23.82
N TYR A 528 19.44 21.85 -24.81
CA TYR A 528 19.61 21.36 -26.19
C TYR A 528 20.32 22.35 -27.12
N LEU A 529 20.17 23.64 -26.93
CA LEU A 529 20.74 24.63 -27.84
C LEU A 529 21.98 25.31 -27.29
N ARG A 530 22.34 25.05 -26.03
CA ARG A 530 23.47 25.74 -25.36
C ARG A 530 23.37 27.26 -25.43
N LEU A 531 22.20 27.81 -25.68
CA LEU A 531 22.01 29.23 -25.64
C LEU A 531 22.35 29.71 -24.24
N PRO A 532 23.13 30.81 -24.09
CA PRO A 532 23.30 31.48 -22.82
C PRO A 532 21.93 31.97 -22.40
N SER A 533 21.20 31.09 -21.78
CA SER A 533 19.82 31.36 -21.47
C SER A 533 19.76 32.21 -20.22
N LYS A 534 18.72 33.00 -20.15
CA LYS A 534 18.28 33.73 -18.97
C LYS A 534 17.76 32.75 -17.89
N LEU A 535 18.47 31.62 -17.69
CA LEU A 535 18.14 30.68 -16.63
C LEU A 535 18.53 31.31 -15.31
N ASP A 536 17.56 31.87 -14.62
CA ASP A 536 17.79 32.53 -13.34
C ASP A 536 17.79 31.50 -12.21
N VAL A 537 18.98 31.01 -11.91
CA VAL A 537 19.20 30.01 -10.87
C VAL A 537 18.97 30.62 -9.48
N GLU A 538 19.18 31.94 -9.32
CA GLU A 538 18.97 32.63 -8.05
C GLU A 538 17.47 32.75 -7.74
N GLU A 539 16.65 33.09 -8.75
CA GLU A 539 15.21 33.19 -8.59
C GLU A 539 14.57 31.84 -8.23
N VAL A 540 14.97 30.76 -8.90
CA VAL A 540 14.50 29.39 -8.60
C VAL A 540 14.85 29.00 -7.18
N GLY A 541 16.05 29.30 -6.71
CA GLY A 541 16.45 29.01 -5.34
C GLY A 541 15.61 29.76 -4.32
N MET A 542 15.39 31.07 -4.50
CA MET A 542 14.56 31.87 -3.58
C MET A 542 13.09 31.40 -3.54
N GLU A 543 12.53 30.96 -4.66
CA GLU A 543 11.14 30.51 -4.71
C GLU A 543 10.97 29.12 -4.07
N SER A 544 11.94 28.24 -4.27
CA SER A 544 12.00 26.94 -3.57
C SER A 544 12.17 27.12 -2.06
N GLU A 545 12.92 28.13 -1.62
CA GLU A 545 13.10 28.47 -0.22
C GLU A 545 11.81 28.97 0.44
N LYS A 546 11.03 29.80 -0.24
CA LYS A 546 9.70 30.24 0.23
C LYS A 546 8.72 29.09 0.42
N LYS A 547 8.80 28.04 -0.41
CA LYS A 547 7.97 26.81 -0.32
C LYS A 547 8.46 25.85 0.77
N LEU A 548 9.74 25.89 1.16
CA LEU A 548 10.40 24.95 2.09
C LEU A 548 10.50 25.43 3.54
N SER A 549 9.69 26.33 4.02
CA SER A 549 9.70 26.83 5.40
C SER A 549 11.07 27.31 5.94
N LYS A 550 11.09 28.55 6.32
CA LYS A 550 12.09 29.27 7.15
C LYS A 550 13.37 28.50 7.52
N GLY A 551 14.45 28.67 6.76
CA GLY A 551 15.79 28.25 7.16
C GLY A 551 16.62 27.45 6.17
N ALA A 552 16.14 27.15 4.98
CA ALA A 552 16.92 26.47 3.94
C ALA A 552 17.61 27.51 3.03
N TRP A 553 18.95 27.53 3.06
CA TRP A 553 19.77 28.33 2.15
C TRP A 553 20.28 27.43 1.03
N TRP A 554 20.38 27.94 -0.20
CA TRP A 554 20.95 27.20 -1.33
C TRP A 554 22.16 27.98 -1.91
N ARG A 555 23.05 27.23 -2.56
CA ARG A 555 24.18 27.80 -3.29
C ARG A 555 24.13 27.42 -4.76
N GLY A 556 24.50 28.37 -5.61
CA GLY A 556 24.34 28.35 -7.05
C GLY A 556 24.76 27.08 -7.77
N ALA A 557 24.05 26.79 -8.85
CA ALA A 557 24.11 25.57 -9.65
C ALA A 557 25.31 25.52 -10.62
N HIS A 558 26.48 26.09 -10.26
CA HIS A 558 27.65 26.03 -11.14
C HIS A 558 28.06 24.61 -11.54
N HIS A 559 27.76 23.62 -10.70
CA HIS A 559 27.98 22.21 -10.97
C HIS A 559 26.96 21.60 -11.98
N LEU A 560 25.88 22.30 -12.29
CA LEU A 560 24.86 21.84 -13.25
C LEU A 560 25.19 22.29 -14.70
N MET A 561 26.22 23.09 -14.89
CA MET A 561 26.67 23.51 -16.22
C MET A 561 27.00 22.27 -17.06
N PRO A 562 26.46 22.15 -18.28
CA PRO A 562 26.77 21.01 -19.14
C PRO A 562 28.25 21.01 -19.49
N ALA A 563 28.83 19.79 -19.63
CA ALA A 563 30.16 19.62 -20.20
C ALA A 563 30.27 20.31 -21.58
N ALA A 564 31.46 20.64 -21.99
CA ALA A 564 31.74 21.39 -23.23
C ALA A 564 31.33 20.67 -24.53
N GLU A 565 30.89 19.39 -24.43
CA GLU A 565 30.48 18.59 -25.59
C GLU A 565 29.10 19.03 -26.12
N PRO A 566 28.88 19.00 -27.46
CA PRO A 566 27.58 19.31 -28.02
C PRO A 566 26.52 18.32 -27.51
N PRO A 567 25.30 18.80 -27.23
CA PRO A 567 24.24 17.94 -26.74
C PRO A 567 23.84 16.89 -27.82
N VAL A 568 23.71 15.65 -27.39
CA VAL A 568 23.11 14.61 -28.21
C VAL A 568 21.60 14.82 -28.19
N LEU A 569 21.02 15.19 -29.34
CA LEU A 569 19.59 15.34 -29.47
C LEU A 569 18.91 13.96 -29.44
N PRO A 570 17.88 13.74 -28.60
CA PRO A 570 17.16 12.48 -28.56
C PRO A 570 16.33 12.24 -29.83
N ASP A 571 16.07 11.00 -30.16
CA ASP A 571 15.18 10.64 -31.29
C ASP A 571 13.72 10.92 -30.95
N GLY A 572 13.36 10.78 -29.67
CA GLY A 572 12.03 11.07 -29.15
C GLY A 572 12.06 11.87 -27.87
N ILE A 573 11.09 12.78 -27.71
CA ILE A 573 10.89 13.58 -26.49
C ILE A 573 9.45 13.43 -26.02
N VAL A 574 9.27 13.15 -24.74
CA VAL A 574 7.96 13.13 -24.07
C VAL A 574 7.81 14.40 -23.23
N LEU A 575 6.71 15.12 -23.44
CA LEU A 575 6.43 16.41 -22.82
C LEU A 575 4.94 16.49 -22.43
N PHE A 576 4.61 17.28 -21.41
CA PHE A 576 3.24 17.77 -21.25
C PHE A 576 2.92 18.84 -22.30
N GLN A 577 1.65 18.93 -22.70
CA GLN A 577 1.19 19.78 -23.80
C GLN A 577 1.60 21.25 -23.65
N ASN A 578 1.46 21.83 -22.45
CA ASN A 578 1.84 23.24 -22.22
C ASN A 578 3.34 23.46 -22.46
N THR A 579 4.18 22.54 -21.95
CA THR A 579 5.63 22.58 -22.20
C THR A 579 5.94 22.41 -23.68
N ALA A 580 5.31 21.45 -24.36
CA ALA A 580 5.48 21.20 -25.78
C ALA A 580 5.10 22.44 -26.61
N THR A 581 3.94 23.04 -26.34
CA THR A 581 3.48 24.27 -27.01
C THR A 581 4.48 25.42 -26.85
N SER A 582 5.05 25.59 -25.66
CA SER A 582 6.04 26.63 -25.39
C SER A 582 7.36 26.42 -26.14
N LEU A 583 7.70 25.17 -26.49
CA LEU A 583 8.94 24.77 -27.15
C LEU A 583 8.77 24.53 -28.66
N GLU A 584 7.54 24.46 -29.16
CA GLU A 584 7.27 24.04 -30.52
C GLU A 584 7.98 24.92 -31.58
N ALA A 585 7.86 26.25 -31.46
CA ALA A 585 8.45 27.17 -32.41
C ALA A 585 9.97 27.33 -32.26
N ASP A 586 10.49 27.28 -31.02
CA ASP A 586 11.87 27.64 -30.74
C ASP A 586 12.82 26.42 -30.70
N LEU A 587 12.27 25.22 -30.48
CA LEU A 587 13.07 23.99 -30.32
C LEU A 587 12.55 22.84 -31.19
N LEU A 588 11.28 22.40 -31.00
CA LEU A 588 10.83 21.13 -31.57
C LEU A 588 10.81 21.15 -33.09
N ARG A 589 10.12 22.13 -33.71
CA ARG A 589 10.03 22.24 -35.16
C ARG A 589 11.38 22.55 -35.84
N PRO A 590 12.19 23.51 -35.33
CA PRO A 590 13.48 23.79 -35.92
C PRO A 590 14.46 22.59 -35.86
N MET A 591 14.36 21.75 -34.81
CA MET A 591 15.18 20.57 -34.67
C MET A 591 14.63 19.32 -35.40
N GLY A 592 13.56 19.49 -36.18
CA GLY A 592 12.98 18.42 -37.03
C GLY A 592 12.04 17.46 -36.28
N TYR A 593 11.61 17.78 -35.07
CA TYR A 593 10.64 16.94 -34.35
C TYR A 593 9.24 17.10 -34.93
N ARG A 594 8.51 15.98 -34.98
CA ARG A 594 7.10 15.91 -35.36
C ARG A 594 6.30 15.24 -34.23
N LEU A 595 5.09 15.73 -34.01
CA LEU A 595 4.17 15.14 -33.04
C LEU A 595 3.66 13.79 -33.59
N ILE A 596 3.95 12.69 -32.86
CA ILE A 596 3.55 11.34 -33.30
C ILE A 596 2.47 10.73 -32.41
N ALA A 597 2.35 11.18 -31.15
CA ALA A 597 1.27 10.72 -30.27
C ALA A 597 0.86 11.78 -29.26
N VAL A 598 -0.45 11.85 -29.02
CA VAL A 598 -1.08 12.63 -27.94
C VAL A 598 -1.92 11.67 -27.12
N VAL A 599 -1.83 11.73 -25.82
CA VAL A 599 -2.64 10.94 -24.90
C VAL A 599 -3.25 11.82 -23.82
N PHE A 600 -4.52 11.57 -23.51
CA PHE A 600 -5.18 12.26 -22.41
C PHE A 600 -4.56 11.79 -21.08
N HIS A 601 -4.15 12.73 -20.24
CA HIS A 601 -3.52 12.47 -18.95
C HIS A 601 -4.53 12.54 -17.80
N THR A 602 -5.06 13.71 -17.53
CA THR A 602 -5.98 13.92 -16.40
C THR A 602 -6.97 15.04 -16.67
N PRO A 603 -8.21 14.94 -16.15
CA PRO A 603 -9.16 16.05 -16.25
C PRO A 603 -8.76 17.25 -15.38
N TYR A 604 -8.03 16.99 -14.32
CA TYR A 604 -7.55 17.98 -13.34
C TYR A 604 -6.24 17.51 -12.71
N SER A 605 -5.29 18.40 -12.54
CA SER A 605 -4.04 18.14 -11.82
C SER A 605 -3.90 19.06 -10.60
N PHE A 606 -3.35 18.51 -9.53
CA PHE A 606 -2.94 19.26 -8.35
C PHE A 606 -1.46 19.70 -8.45
N GLU A 607 -0.72 19.11 -9.38
CA GLU A 607 0.67 19.47 -9.64
C GLU A 607 0.73 20.57 -10.71
N PRO A 608 1.47 21.66 -10.47
CA PRO A 608 1.50 22.81 -11.39
C PRO A 608 2.15 22.52 -12.75
N ASP A 609 2.98 21.47 -12.80
CA ASP A 609 3.76 21.04 -13.95
C ASP A 609 3.14 19.86 -14.71
N GLU A 610 1.94 19.38 -14.29
CA GLU A 610 1.12 18.43 -15.05
C GLU A 610 0.07 19.15 -15.90
N ASP A 611 -0.29 18.56 -17.04
CA ASP A 611 -1.32 19.08 -17.94
C ASP A 611 -2.31 17.98 -18.36
N ARG A 612 -3.37 18.38 -19.07
CA ARG A 612 -4.43 17.47 -19.54
C ARG A 612 -3.94 16.43 -20.52
N TYR A 613 -2.88 16.73 -21.29
CA TYR A 613 -2.35 15.85 -22.31
C TYR A 613 -0.85 15.66 -22.17
N LEU A 614 -0.40 14.47 -22.51
CA LEU A 614 1.00 14.10 -22.63
C LEU A 614 1.28 13.81 -24.11
N GLU A 615 2.37 14.36 -24.64
CA GLU A 615 2.75 14.33 -26.04
C GLU A 615 4.07 13.61 -26.25
N LEU A 616 4.18 12.88 -27.36
CA LEU A 616 5.41 12.27 -27.85
C LEU A 616 5.79 12.89 -29.18
N TRP A 617 6.95 13.51 -29.21
CA TRP A 617 7.55 14.12 -30.38
C TRP A 617 8.75 13.27 -30.84
N SER A 618 8.89 13.05 -32.14
CA SER A 618 10.00 12.27 -32.70
C SER A 618 10.61 12.94 -33.92
N ARG A 619 11.94 12.79 -34.07
CA ARG A 619 12.68 13.23 -35.25
C ARG A 619 12.71 12.15 -36.34
N GLU A 620 12.80 10.89 -35.94
CA GLU A 620 12.85 9.72 -36.81
C GLU A 620 11.92 8.65 -36.23
N VAL A 621 10.88 8.29 -36.99
CA VAL A 621 10.11 7.08 -36.73
C VAL A 621 10.61 6.06 -37.74
N THR A 622 11.49 5.17 -37.32
CA THR A 622 11.87 3.97 -38.09
C THR A 622 11.09 2.77 -37.57
#